data_0a3848d3573f769a677dbe5baf18f465
#
_entry.id   0a3848d3573f769a677dbe5baf18f465
#
_cell.length_a   1.000
_cell.length_b   1.000
_cell.length_c   1.000
_cell.angle_alpha   90.00
_cell.angle_beta   90.00
_cell.angle_gamma   90.00
#
_symmetry.space_group_name_H-M   'P 1'
#
loop_
_entity.id
_entity.type
_entity.pdbx_description
1 polymer ?
#
loop_
_entity_poly.entity_id
_entity_poly.type
_entity_poly.pdbx_seq_one_letter_code
_entity_poly.pdbx_strand_id
1 'polypeptide(L)'
;NEGHKARMASVIFHAFNQIKETGLVKLFKSHRPDFKDGEQLRDFIYVKDLVNVIGWMMHEMFASNWTPAKNGLYNLGTGKARSFYDLAANTFIAQGLKPNIEFIDMPLDIRDKYQYFTEANMAKLRATGYDKPFSTLEEGVQDYVANYLVPAKGY
;
A
#
# COMPACT_ATOMS: atom_id res chain seq x y z
N ASN A 1 11.57 6.32 -5.26
CA ASN A 1 12.62 6.63 -4.30
C ASN A 1 12.04 7.25 -3.03
N GLU A 2 12.13 6.56 -1.89
CA GLU A 2 11.51 6.99 -0.62
C GLU A 2 12.52 7.42 0.45
N GLY A 3 13.83 7.23 0.22
CA GLY A 3 14.86 7.50 1.22
C GLY A 3 14.84 8.93 1.78
N HIS A 4 14.42 9.90 0.97
CA HIS A 4 14.33 11.31 1.37
C HIS A 4 13.09 11.64 2.21
N LYS A 5 12.10 10.74 2.30
CA LYS A 5 10.82 11.00 2.98
C LYS A 5 10.89 10.81 4.50
N ALA A 6 12.01 10.30 5.03
CA ALA A 6 12.16 10.00 6.45
C ALA A 6 10.94 9.25 7.02
N ARG A 7 10.31 9.77 8.08
CA ARG A 7 9.14 9.12 8.70
C ARG A 7 7.90 9.04 7.80
N MET A 8 7.87 9.78 6.68
CA MET A 8 6.76 9.79 5.72
C MET A 8 6.94 8.76 4.59
N ALA A 9 7.99 7.95 4.63
CA ALA A 9 8.16 6.84 3.70
C ALA A 9 7.09 5.77 3.91
N SER A 10 6.90 4.91 2.91
CA SER A 10 5.89 3.84 2.97
C SER A 10 6.19 2.83 4.08
N VAL A 11 5.16 2.16 4.55
CA VAL A 11 5.29 1.10 5.57
C VAL A 11 6.20 -0.02 5.09
N ILE A 12 6.17 -0.37 3.78
CA ILE A 12 7.07 -1.37 3.19
C ILE A 12 8.53 -0.94 3.34
N PHE A 13 8.84 0.33 3.04
CA PHE A 13 10.20 0.86 3.15
C PHE A 13 10.72 0.79 4.60
N HIS A 14 9.87 1.18 5.56
CA HIS A 14 10.21 1.06 6.98
C HIS A 14 10.37 -0.39 7.42
N ALA A 15 9.47 -1.29 7.02
CA ALA A 15 9.56 -2.72 7.33
C ALA A 15 10.84 -3.33 6.75
N PHE A 16 11.16 -3.04 5.48
CA PHE A 16 12.40 -3.50 4.84
C PHE A 16 13.65 -3.09 5.61
N ASN A 17 13.74 -1.82 6.02
CA ASN A 17 14.88 -1.32 6.80
C ASN A 17 14.96 -1.97 8.19
N GLN A 18 13.84 -2.12 8.90
CA GLN A 18 13.80 -2.82 10.18
C GLN A 18 14.27 -4.27 10.04
N ILE A 19 13.82 -4.98 9.02
CA ILE A 19 14.25 -6.36 8.73
C ILE A 19 15.76 -6.41 8.50
N LYS A 20 16.29 -5.50 7.69
CA LYS A 20 17.72 -5.41 7.38
C LYS A 20 18.57 -5.11 8.61
N GLU A 21 18.10 -4.25 9.50
CA GLU A 21 18.84 -3.79 10.68
C GLU A 21 18.73 -4.77 11.86
N THR A 22 17.56 -5.34 12.09
CA THR A 22 17.27 -6.08 13.32
C THR A 22 16.68 -7.48 13.10
N GLY A 23 16.29 -7.82 11.88
CA GLY A 23 15.56 -9.06 11.60
C GLY A 23 14.13 -9.09 12.15
N LEU A 24 13.59 -7.95 12.57
CA LEU A 24 12.31 -7.84 13.27
C LEU A 24 11.51 -6.65 12.72
N VAL A 25 10.19 -6.78 12.61
CA VAL A 25 9.28 -5.66 12.32
C VAL A 25 8.38 -5.42 13.51
N LYS A 26 8.24 -4.15 13.92
CA LYS A 26 7.33 -3.72 14.99
C LYS A 26 6.04 -3.17 14.39
N LEU A 27 4.92 -3.78 14.78
CA LEU A 27 3.57 -3.32 14.45
C LEU A 27 2.84 -2.87 15.70
N PHE A 28 1.85 -2.01 15.54
CA PHE A 28 1.03 -1.55 16.66
C PHE A 28 0.03 -2.60 17.10
N LYS A 29 -0.11 -2.77 18.42
CA LYS A 29 -1.25 -3.45 19.03
C LYS A 29 -2.54 -2.70 18.69
N SER A 30 -3.64 -3.44 18.68
CA SER A 30 -4.96 -2.83 18.61
C SER A 30 -5.37 -2.27 19.98
N HIS A 31 -6.05 -1.13 19.96
CA HIS A 31 -6.75 -0.55 21.13
C HIS A 31 -8.26 -0.60 20.93
N ARG A 32 -8.72 -1.38 19.96
CA ARG A 32 -10.13 -1.62 19.66
C ARG A 32 -10.43 -3.11 19.72
N PRO A 33 -11.59 -3.52 20.30
CA PRO A 33 -11.93 -4.94 20.47
C PRO A 33 -12.29 -5.65 19.15
N ASP A 34 -12.64 -4.87 18.11
CA ASP A 34 -13.04 -5.37 16.79
C ASP A 34 -11.86 -5.64 15.84
N PHE A 35 -10.63 -5.33 16.27
CA PHE A 35 -9.40 -5.62 15.52
C PHE A 35 -8.37 -6.31 16.41
N LYS A 36 -7.69 -7.31 15.88
CA LYS A 36 -6.52 -7.90 16.55
C LYS A 36 -5.27 -7.05 16.30
N ASP A 37 -4.20 -7.37 17.02
CA ASP A 37 -2.90 -6.70 16.88
C ASP A 37 -2.36 -6.86 15.45
N GLY A 38 -1.95 -5.74 14.84
CA GLY A 38 -1.48 -5.70 13.45
C GLY A 38 -2.56 -5.87 12.37
N GLU A 39 -3.83 -6.08 12.74
CA GLU A 39 -4.93 -6.29 11.80
C GLU A 39 -5.70 -4.99 11.46
N GLN A 40 -5.15 -3.82 11.77
CA GLN A 40 -5.65 -2.58 11.20
C GLN A 40 -5.52 -2.64 9.68
N LEU A 41 -6.55 -2.15 8.96
CA LEU A 41 -6.72 -2.36 7.54
C LEU A 41 -6.47 -1.10 6.70
N ARG A 42 -5.78 -1.26 5.59
CA ARG A 42 -5.56 -0.21 4.58
C ARG A 42 -5.72 -0.77 3.17
N ASP A 43 -6.22 0.05 2.29
CA ASP A 43 -6.18 -0.22 0.87
C ASP A 43 -4.80 0.18 0.34
N PHE A 44 -3.88 -0.79 0.33
CA PHE A 44 -2.53 -0.59 -0.18
C PHE A 44 -2.55 -0.69 -1.70
N ILE A 45 -2.23 0.42 -2.36
CA ILE A 45 -2.12 0.45 -3.82
C ILE A 45 -0.65 0.50 -4.25
N TYR A 46 -0.32 -0.26 -5.29
CA TYR A 46 1.01 -0.23 -5.86
C TYR A 46 1.16 0.93 -6.85
N VAL A 47 2.30 1.63 -6.80
CA VAL A 47 2.52 2.85 -7.60
C VAL A 47 2.42 2.63 -9.11
N LYS A 48 2.80 1.45 -9.62
CA LYS A 48 2.68 1.13 -11.05
C LYS A 48 1.22 1.05 -11.49
N ASP A 49 0.32 0.60 -10.62
CA ASP A 49 -1.12 0.59 -10.91
C ASP A 49 -1.68 2.01 -11.02
N LEU A 50 -1.24 2.91 -10.16
CA LEU A 50 -1.56 4.34 -10.27
C LEU A 50 -1.12 4.91 -11.62
N VAL A 51 0.12 4.64 -12.02
CA VAL A 51 0.67 5.08 -13.31
C VAL A 51 -0.13 4.48 -14.49
N ASN A 52 -0.52 3.21 -14.38
CA ASN A 52 -1.34 2.54 -15.39
C ASN A 52 -2.71 3.20 -15.56
N VAL A 53 -3.38 3.56 -14.45
CA VAL A 53 -4.68 4.27 -14.50
C VAL A 53 -4.53 5.64 -15.15
N ILE A 54 -3.51 6.41 -14.74
CA ILE A 54 -3.24 7.74 -15.30
C ILE A 54 -2.96 7.63 -16.80
N GLY A 55 -2.08 6.71 -17.21
CA GLY A 55 -1.75 6.47 -18.62
C GLY A 55 -2.98 6.06 -19.44
N TRP A 56 -3.86 5.21 -18.87
CA TRP A 56 -5.11 4.87 -19.52
C TRP A 56 -6.05 6.06 -19.65
N MET A 57 -6.22 6.88 -18.62
CA MET A 57 -7.04 8.09 -18.68
C MET A 57 -6.52 9.06 -19.76
N MET A 58 -5.21 9.26 -19.83
CA MET A 58 -4.59 10.09 -20.88
C MET A 58 -4.87 9.52 -22.27
N HIS A 59 -4.71 8.22 -22.46
CA HIS A 59 -5.02 7.56 -23.75
C HIS A 59 -6.47 7.78 -24.15
N GLU A 60 -7.42 7.58 -23.24
CA GLU A 60 -8.86 7.78 -23.50
C GLU A 60 -9.17 9.25 -23.86
N MET A 61 -8.47 10.21 -23.24
CA MET A 61 -8.60 11.63 -23.59
C MET A 61 -8.09 11.92 -24.99
N PHE A 62 -6.91 11.42 -25.37
CA PHE A 62 -6.33 11.61 -26.70
C PHE A 62 -7.14 10.89 -27.80
N ALA A 63 -7.72 9.75 -27.49
CA ALA A 63 -8.59 9.01 -28.39
C ALA A 63 -10.00 9.60 -28.52
N SER A 64 -10.29 10.73 -27.85
CA SER A 64 -11.61 11.37 -27.79
C SER A 64 -12.74 10.50 -27.18
N ASN A 65 -12.36 9.48 -26.41
CA ASN A 65 -13.30 8.63 -25.68
C ASN A 65 -13.68 9.20 -24.30
N TRP A 66 -12.97 10.23 -23.84
CA TRP A 66 -13.22 10.90 -22.56
C TRP A 66 -14.19 12.06 -22.77
N THR A 67 -15.37 11.94 -22.19
CA THR A 67 -16.40 12.98 -22.27
C THR A 67 -16.37 13.88 -21.02
N PRO A 68 -16.90 15.13 -21.09
CA PRO A 68 -17.00 16.01 -19.92
C PRO A 68 -17.72 15.35 -18.72
N ALA A 69 -18.66 14.43 -18.95
CA ALA A 69 -19.37 13.71 -17.91
C ALA A 69 -18.45 12.80 -17.07
N LYS A 70 -17.30 12.42 -17.61
CA LYS A 70 -16.27 11.64 -16.89
C LYS A 70 -15.31 12.51 -16.07
N ASN A 71 -15.40 13.85 -16.13
CA ASN A 71 -14.53 14.73 -15.35
C ASN A 71 -14.83 14.63 -13.84
N GLY A 72 -13.82 14.90 -13.02
CA GLY A 72 -13.94 15.00 -11.57
C GLY A 72 -12.90 14.23 -10.79
N LEU A 73 -13.14 14.08 -9.49
CA LEU A 73 -12.25 13.36 -8.57
C LEU A 73 -12.54 11.85 -8.64
N TYR A 74 -11.46 11.07 -8.60
CA TYR A 74 -11.50 9.61 -8.57
C TYR A 74 -10.69 9.10 -7.39
N ASN A 75 -11.26 8.12 -6.68
CA ASN A 75 -10.47 7.32 -5.76
C ASN A 75 -9.61 6.34 -6.57
N LEU A 76 -8.36 6.18 -6.13
CA LEU A 76 -7.46 5.15 -6.65
C LEU A 76 -6.97 4.30 -5.48
N GLY A 77 -7.39 3.07 -5.44
CA GLY A 77 -7.03 2.00 -4.53
C GLY A 77 -7.18 0.67 -5.23
N THR A 78 -7.11 -0.42 -4.50
CA THR A 78 -7.42 -1.75 -5.02
C THR A 78 -8.90 -2.12 -4.82
N GLY A 79 -9.58 -1.43 -3.89
CA GLY A 79 -10.91 -1.79 -3.40
C GLY A 79 -10.91 -3.04 -2.51
N LYS A 80 -9.72 -3.39 -1.94
CA LYS A 80 -9.54 -4.54 -1.04
C LYS A 80 -8.57 -4.16 0.05
N ALA A 81 -9.08 -3.76 1.19
CA ALA A 81 -8.26 -3.45 2.35
C ALA A 81 -7.52 -4.70 2.87
N ARG A 82 -6.24 -4.53 3.22
CA ARG A 82 -5.37 -5.58 3.75
C ARG A 82 -4.73 -5.12 5.06
N SER A 83 -4.30 -6.06 5.89
CA SER A 83 -3.74 -5.75 7.20
C SER A 83 -2.28 -5.27 7.13
N PHE A 84 -1.84 -4.52 8.14
CA PHE A 84 -0.42 -4.22 8.31
C PHE A 84 0.39 -5.48 8.57
N TYR A 85 -0.23 -6.50 9.20
CA TYR A 85 0.40 -7.80 9.37
C TYR A 85 0.71 -8.45 8.02
N ASP A 86 -0.28 -8.48 7.09
CA ASP A 86 -0.06 -9.02 5.73
C ASP A 86 1.08 -8.28 5.03
N LEU A 87 1.10 -6.96 5.11
CA LEU A 87 2.13 -6.14 4.48
C LEU A 87 3.53 -6.48 5.03
N ALA A 88 3.67 -6.54 6.36
CA ALA A 88 4.95 -6.85 7.00
C ALA A 88 5.39 -8.29 6.70
N ALA A 89 4.48 -9.27 6.81
CA ALA A 89 4.77 -10.66 6.52
C ALA A 89 5.24 -10.85 5.06
N ASN A 90 4.57 -10.22 4.10
CA ASN A 90 4.97 -10.28 2.69
C ASN A 90 6.30 -9.56 2.42
N THR A 91 6.65 -8.53 3.21
CA THR A 91 7.97 -7.89 3.11
C THR A 91 9.10 -8.83 3.54
N PHE A 92 8.89 -9.70 4.54
CA PHE A 92 9.82 -10.79 4.88
C PHE A 92 9.90 -11.82 3.77
N ILE A 93 8.74 -12.31 3.29
CA ILE A 93 8.65 -13.35 2.26
C ILE A 93 9.37 -12.91 0.99
N ALA A 94 9.19 -11.65 0.58
CA ALA A 94 9.86 -11.08 -0.59
C ALA A 94 11.41 -11.03 -0.46
N GLN A 95 11.94 -11.16 0.75
CA GLN A 95 13.38 -11.29 1.03
C GLN A 95 13.82 -12.73 1.28
N GLY A 96 12.92 -13.72 1.10
CA GLY A 96 13.18 -15.13 1.38
C GLY A 96 13.29 -15.47 2.87
N LEU A 97 12.74 -14.62 3.75
CA LEU A 97 12.81 -14.75 5.20
C LEU A 97 11.46 -15.18 5.79
N LYS A 98 11.50 -15.81 6.96
CA LYS A 98 10.29 -16.08 7.75
C LYS A 98 9.85 -14.81 8.49
N PRO A 99 8.54 -14.52 8.54
CA PRO A 99 8.02 -13.39 9.31
C PRO A 99 8.43 -13.45 10.78
N ASN A 100 8.96 -12.33 11.28
CA ASN A 100 9.32 -12.12 12.68
C ASN A 100 8.78 -10.74 13.10
N ILE A 101 7.61 -10.74 13.74
CA ILE A 101 6.82 -9.54 14.02
C ILE A 101 6.57 -9.42 15.51
N GLU A 102 6.89 -8.28 16.07
CA GLU A 102 6.61 -7.90 17.46
C GLU A 102 5.48 -6.86 17.48
N PHE A 103 4.56 -7.00 18.45
CA PHE A 103 3.49 -6.03 18.65
C PHE A 103 3.84 -5.10 19.80
N ILE A 104 3.84 -3.80 19.52
CA ILE A 104 4.16 -2.73 20.47
C ILE A 104 2.95 -1.84 20.72
N ASP A 105 2.93 -1.17 21.88
CA ASP A 105 1.84 -0.24 22.18
C ASP A 105 1.87 0.98 21.25
N MET A 106 0.69 1.37 20.78
CA MET A 106 0.54 2.56 19.96
C MET A 106 0.78 3.81 20.80
N PRO A 107 1.61 4.78 20.33
CA PRO A 107 1.80 6.04 21.02
C PRO A 107 0.48 6.76 21.34
N LEU A 108 0.39 7.35 22.53
CA LEU A 108 -0.86 7.97 23.02
C LEU A 108 -1.34 9.14 22.15
N ASP A 109 -0.40 9.91 21.60
CA ASP A 109 -0.67 11.10 20.77
C ASP A 109 -1.35 10.80 19.43
N ILE A 110 -1.22 9.55 18.93
CA ILE A 110 -1.83 9.11 17.67
C ILE A 110 -3.02 8.16 17.88
N ARG A 111 -3.14 7.54 19.06
CA ARG A 111 -4.09 6.47 19.34
C ARG A 111 -5.53 6.83 19.01
N ASP A 112 -5.99 7.99 19.49
CA ASP A 112 -7.38 8.43 19.31
C ASP A 112 -7.70 8.90 17.89
N LYS A 113 -6.66 9.20 17.10
CA LYS A 113 -6.78 9.66 15.70
C LYS A 113 -6.46 8.56 14.69
N TYR A 114 -6.08 7.38 15.16
CA TYR A 114 -5.62 6.31 14.29
C TYR A 114 -6.79 5.70 13.53
N GLN A 115 -6.67 5.72 12.21
CA GLN A 115 -7.67 5.10 11.34
C GLN A 115 -7.46 3.58 11.32
N TYR A 116 -8.48 2.82 11.70
CA TYR A 116 -8.43 1.37 11.72
C TYR A 116 -8.81 0.72 10.39
N PHE A 117 -9.53 1.43 9.55
CA PHE A 117 -9.98 0.92 8.24
C PHE A 117 -9.99 2.04 7.20
N THR A 118 -9.41 1.76 6.03
CA THR A 118 -9.61 2.55 4.82
C THR A 118 -9.66 1.62 3.62
N GLU A 119 -10.67 1.82 2.76
CA GLU A 119 -10.83 1.11 1.50
C GLU A 119 -11.42 2.05 0.46
N ALA A 120 -10.85 2.04 -0.74
CA ALA A 120 -11.29 2.92 -1.81
C ALA A 120 -12.56 2.39 -2.47
N ASN A 121 -13.57 3.24 -2.61
CA ASN A 121 -14.69 2.92 -3.48
C ASN A 121 -14.29 3.14 -4.94
N MET A 122 -14.14 2.05 -5.66
CA MET A 122 -13.67 2.03 -7.05
C MET A 122 -14.78 2.11 -8.10
N ALA A 123 -16.06 2.18 -7.68
CA ALA A 123 -17.20 2.13 -8.58
C ALA A 123 -17.17 3.23 -9.65
N LYS A 124 -16.80 4.46 -9.27
CA LYS A 124 -16.71 5.58 -10.20
C LYS A 124 -15.64 5.36 -11.28
N LEU A 125 -14.47 4.86 -10.93
CA LEU A 125 -13.42 4.55 -11.90
C LEU A 125 -13.88 3.41 -12.84
N ARG A 126 -14.44 2.35 -12.28
CA ARG A 126 -14.95 1.21 -13.08
C ARG A 126 -16.04 1.64 -14.06
N ALA A 127 -16.93 2.54 -13.65
CA ALA A 127 -17.98 3.08 -14.51
C ALA A 127 -17.46 3.89 -15.70
N THR A 128 -16.20 4.36 -15.70
CA THR A 128 -15.59 5.01 -16.87
C THR A 128 -15.08 4.04 -17.91
N GLY A 129 -15.05 2.74 -17.63
CA GLY A 129 -14.57 1.68 -18.52
C GLY A 129 -13.18 1.14 -18.17
N TYR A 130 -12.57 1.56 -17.07
CA TYR A 130 -11.32 0.97 -16.60
C TYR A 130 -11.57 -0.42 -16.03
N ASP A 131 -11.20 -1.48 -16.73
CA ASP A 131 -11.45 -2.87 -16.39
C ASP A 131 -10.20 -3.65 -15.94
N LYS A 132 -9.00 -3.06 -16.11
CA LYS A 132 -7.75 -3.74 -15.76
C LYS A 132 -7.71 -4.08 -14.27
N PRO A 133 -7.18 -5.27 -13.90
CA PRO A 133 -6.97 -5.62 -12.50
C PRO A 133 -5.87 -4.74 -11.89
N PHE A 134 -5.94 -4.57 -10.58
CA PHE A 134 -4.84 -4.03 -9.78
C PHE A 134 -3.97 -5.16 -9.27
N SER A 135 -2.70 -4.89 -9.04
CA SER A 135 -1.77 -5.81 -8.42
C SER A 135 -2.28 -6.22 -7.03
N THR A 136 -2.09 -7.48 -6.67
CA THR A 136 -2.29 -7.93 -5.30
C THR A 136 -1.24 -7.30 -4.38
N LEU A 137 -1.47 -7.33 -3.07
CA LEU A 137 -0.48 -6.88 -2.09
C LEU A 137 0.83 -7.65 -2.27
N GLU A 138 0.74 -8.96 -2.45
CA GLU A 138 1.86 -9.87 -2.61
C GLU A 138 2.70 -9.51 -3.85
N GLU A 139 2.07 -9.30 -4.99
CA GLU A 139 2.72 -8.91 -6.24
C GLU A 139 3.42 -7.56 -6.12
N GLY A 140 2.71 -6.55 -5.59
CA GLY A 140 3.27 -5.20 -5.41
C GLY A 140 4.45 -5.17 -4.43
N VAL A 141 4.34 -5.88 -3.31
CA VAL A 141 5.43 -6.00 -2.32
C VAL A 141 6.61 -6.75 -2.92
N GLN A 142 6.38 -7.89 -3.58
CA GLN A 142 7.44 -8.69 -4.22
C GLN A 142 8.22 -7.85 -5.23
N ASP A 143 7.53 -7.16 -6.14
CA ASP A 143 8.19 -6.35 -7.16
C ASP A 143 8.99 -5.19 -6.54
N TYR A 144 8.40 -4.48 -5.56
CA TYR A 144 9.07 -3.34 -4.93
C TYR A 144 10.31 -3.76 -4.13
N VAL A 145 10.21 -4.82 -3.34
CA VAL A 145 11.33 -5.32 -2.52
C VAL A 145 12.43 -5.89 -3.41
N ALA A 146 12.09 -6.83 -4.29
CA ALA A 146 13.10 -7.56 -5.06
C ALA A 146 13.79 -6.70 -6.12
N ASN A 147 13.07 -5.79 -6.78
CA ASN A 147 13.59 -5.05 -7.93
C ASN A 147 14.10 -3.64 -7.58
N TYR A 148 13.74 -3.11 -6.40
CA TYR A 148 14.11 -1.73 -6.03
C TYR A 148 14.81 -1.65 -4.67
N LEU A 149 14.28 -2.28 -3.61
CA LEU A 149 14.85 -2.12 -2.26
C LEU A 149 16.10 -2.97 -2.06
N VAL A 150 16.09 -4.26 -2.45
CA VAL A 150 17.24 -5.15 -2.32
C VAL A 150 18.43 -4.66 -3.16
N PRO A 151 18.27 -4.31 -4.46
CA PRO A 151 19.38 -3.81 -5.26
C PRO A 151 19.70 -2.32 -5.00
N ALA A 152 19.02 -1.67 -4.05
CA ALA A 152 19.18 -0.24 -3.72
C ALA A 152 19.03 0.68 -4.96
N LYS A 153 18.18 0.30 -5.90
CA LYS A 153 17.91 1.10 -7.09
C LYS A 153 17.01 2.29 -6.73
N GLY A 154 17.60 3.49 -6.70
CA GLY A 154 16.85 4.74 -6.73
C GLY A 154 16.78 5.29 -8.16
N TYR A 155 15.75 6.08 -8.45
CA TYR A 155 15.66 6.89 -9.66
C TYR A 155 16.23 8.28 -9.38
#